data_fdd57b2986e19652bcdee9152762d8de
#
_entry.id   fdd57b2986e19652bcdee9152762d8de
#
_cell.length_a   1.000
_cell.length_b   1.000
_cell.length_c   1.000
_cell.angle_alpha   90.00
_cell.angle_beta   90.00
_cell.angle_gamma   90.00
#
_symmetry.space_group_name_H-M   'P 1'
#
loop_
_entity.id
_entity.type
_entity.pdbx_description
1 polymer ?
#
loop_
_entity_poly.entity_id
_entity_poly.type
_entity_poly.pdbx_seq_one_letter_code
_entity_poly.pdbx_strand_id
1 'polypeptide(L)'
;MFLLILPIKKTRDAEIVVFKFNNEPKEYFCILIGRINKKNQSKLLPTVRIHSQCVTGDIFHSLKCDCGEQLDKSLDILVENGAGVLIYLPQE
;
A
#
# COMPACT_ATOMS: atom_id res chain seq x y z
N MET A 1 -14.11 -4.77 -8.04
CA MET A 1 -13.19 -4.85 -6.90
C MET A 1 -12.58 -6.24 -6.83
N PHE A 2 -11.34 -6.32 -6.50
CA PHE A 2 -10.59 -7.55 -6.56
C PHE A 2 -9.66 -7.63 -5.36
N LEU A 3 -9.67 -8.75 -4.65
CA LEU A 3 -8.83 -8.96 -3.46
C LEU A 3 -7.96 -10.19 -3.67
N LEU A 4 -6.69 -10.08 -3.35
CA LEU A 4 -5.73 -11.14 -3.53
C LEU A 4 -4.73 -11.14 -2.38
N ILE A 5 -4.41 -12.33 -1.87
CA ILE A 5 -3.30 -12.47 -0.95
C ILE A 5 -2.02 -12.29 -1.75
N LEU A 6 -1.17 -11.37 -1.29
CA LEU A 6 0.03 -11.01 -2.04
C LEU A 6 1.23 -10.89 -1.10
N PRO A 7 1.97 -11.97 -0.89
CA PRO A 7 3.21 -11.86 -0.12
C PRO A 7 4.15 -10.91 -0.84
N ILE A 8 4.71 -9.97 -0.10
CA ILE A 8 5.67 -9.02 -0.66
C ILE A 8 7.00 -9.20 0.05
N LYS A 9 8.03 -8.54 -0.48
CA LYS A 9 9.38 -8.69 0.05
C LYS A 9 9.48 -8.34 1.53
N LYS A 10 8.72 -7.34 1.97
CA LYS A 10 8.77 -6.86 3.35
C LYS A 10 7.93 -7.67 4.33
N THR A 11 6.93 -8.37 3.84
CA THR A 11 6.09 -9.21 4.68
C THR A 11 5.29 -10.20 3.85
N ARG A 12 5.01 -11.37 4.42
CA ARG A 12 4.11 -12.34 3.80
C ARG A 12 2.66 -12.06 4.13
N ASP A 13 2.41 -11.18 5.09
CA ASP A 13 1.08 -10.93 5.61
C ASP A 13 0.48 -9.70 4.96
N ALA A 14 0.46 -9.70 3.63
CA ALA A 14 -0.06 -8.61 2.83
C ALA A 14 -1.15 -9.09 1.89
N GLU A 15 -2.12 -8.22 1.66
CA GLU A 15 -3.17 -8.43 0.69
C GLU A 15 -3.27 -7.20 -0.19
N ILE A 16 -3.66 -7.39 -1.43
CA ILE A 16 -3.87 -6.27 -2.34
C ILE A 16 -5.33 -6.21 -2.76
N VAL A 17 -5.90 -5.03 -2.72
CA VAL A 17 -7.24 -4.76 -3.25
C VAL A 17 -7.08 -3.84 -4.43
N VAL A 18 -7.65 -4.23 -5.56
CA VAL A 18 -7.65 -3.42 -6.77
C VAL A 18 -9.09 -3.00 -7.04
N PHE A 19 -9.30 -1.71 -7.27
CA PHE A 19 -10.65 -1.22 -7.54
C PHE A 19 -10.62 -0.07 -8.55
N LYS A 20 -11.78 0.17 -9.15
CA LYS A 20 -12.00 1.24 -10.11
C LYS A 20 -13.30 1.94 -9.75
N PHE A 21 -13.36 3.23 -9.99
CA PHE A 21 -14.63 3.94 -9.94
C PHE A 21 -15.33 3.79 -11.29
N ASN A 22 -16.67 3.79 -11.26
CA ASN A 22 -17.47 3.42 -12.41
C ASN A 22 -17.16 4.20 -13.70
N ASN A 23 -16.80 5.46 -13.59
CA ASN A 23 -16.59 6.32 -14.76
C ASN A 23 -15.12 6.64 -15.02
N GLU A 24 -14.22 5.95 -14.36
CA GLU A 24 -12.79 6.18 -14.52
C GLU A 24 -12.09 4.94 -15.02
N PRO A 25 -11.17 5.08 -16.00
CA PRO A 25 -10.39 3.94 -16.47
C PRO A 25 -9.26 3.57 -15.51
N LYS A 26 -8.93 4.42 -14.56
CA LYS A 26 -7.77 4.21 -13.68
C LYS A 26 -8.05 3.18 -12.60
N GLU A 27 -7.07 2.36 -12.33
CA GLU A 27 -7.12 1.39 -11.23
C GLU A 27 -6.41 1.95 -10.01
N TYR A 28 -7.00 1.69 -8.85
CA TYR A 28 -6.46 2.08 -7.56
C TYR A 28 -6.07 0.83 -6.81
N PHE A 29 -4.97 0.91 -6.05
CA PHE A 29 -4.47 -0.22 -5.29
C PHE A 29 -4.42 0.11 -3.81
N CYS A 30 -4.88 -0.84 -3.00
CA CYS A 30 -4.67 -0.76 -1.55
C CYS A 30 -3.87 -1.97 -1.13
N ILE A 31 -2.78 -1.75 -0.42
CA ILE A 31 -2.01 -2.82 0.19
C ILE A 31 -2.40 -2.88 1.66
N LEU A 32 -2.96 -4.00 2.07
CA LEU A 32 -3.35 -4.23 3.45
C LEU A 32 -2.25 -5.03 4.13
N ILE A 33 -1.65 -4.47 5.16
CA ILE A 33 -0.60 -5.12 5.93
C ILE A 33 -1.17 -5.58 7.25
N GLY A 34 -0.86 -6.82 7.63
CA GLY A 34 -1.43 -7.40 8.82
C GLY A 34 -2.88 -7.74 8.60
N ARG A 35 -3.51 -8.35 9.57
CA ARG A 35 -4.88 -8.79 9.42
C ARG A 35 -5.82 -7.83 10.12
N ILE A 36 -6.17 -6.79 9.41
CA ILE A 36 -6.92 -5.66 9.96
C ILE A 36 -8.30 -6.07 10.44
N ASN A 37 -8.90 -7.08 9.86
CA ASN A 37 -10.27 -7.50 10.18
C ASN A 37 -10.35 -8.57 11.25
N LYS A 38 -9.33 -8.73 12.08
CA LYS A 38 -9.33 -9.80 13.08
C LYS A 38 -9.59 -9.29 14.48
N LYS A 39 -9.68 -10.23 15.39
CA LYS A 39 -10.15 -10.01 16.78
C LYS A 39 -9.41 -8.94 17.55
N ASN A 40 -8.23 -8.55 17.11
CA ASN A 40 -7.40 -7.58 17.83
C ASN A 40 -7.58 -6.14 17.36
N GLN A 41 -8.48 -5.91 16.45
CA GLN A 41 -8.68 -4.59 15.88
C GLN A 41 -9.06 -3.51 16.88
N SER A 42 -9.78 -3.90 17.91
CA SER A 42 -10.24 -2.91 18.89
C SER A 42 -9.09 -2.25 19.64
N LYS A 43 -7.89 -2.84 19.59
CA LYS A 43 -6.74 -2.34 20.33
C LYS A 43 -5.72 -1.62 19.48
N LEU A 44 -5.78 -1.78 18.16
CA LEU A 44 -4.81 -1.20 17.26
C LEU A 44 -5.51 -0.40 16.19
N LEU A 45 -5.26 0.89 16.17
CA LEU A 45 -5.73 1.74 15.08
C LEU A 45 -4.77 1.54 13.91
N PRO A 46 -5.26 1.10 12.76
CA PRO A 46 -4.37 0.92 11.61
C PRO A 46 -3.84 2.25 11.12
N THR A 47 -2.59 2.25 10.74
CA THR A 47 -1.97 3.41 10.10
C THR A 47 -2.33 3.41 8.62
N VAL A 48 -2.74 4.55 8.10
CA VAL A 48 -3.05 4.71 6.68
C VAL A 48 -2.04 5.62 6.04
N ARG A 49 -1.48 5.18 4.92
CA ARG A 49 -0.55 5.98 4.13
C ARG A 49 -1.08 6.10 2.71
N ILE A 50 -0.93 7.27 2.13
CA ILE A 50 -1.32 7.53 0.75
C ILE A 50 -0.06 7.83 -0.04
N HIS A 51 0.13 7.11 -1.15
CA HIS A 51 1.29 7.28 -2.01
C HIS A 51 0.83 7.47 -3.45
N SER A 52 1.21 8.58 -4.05
CA SER A 52 0.90 8.82 -5.46
C SER A 52 1.94 8.14 -6.34
N GLN A 53 1.48 7.48 -7.37
CA GLN A 53 2.34 6.74 -8.28
C GLN A 53 3.42 7.63 -8.88
N CYS A 54 4.65 7.13 -8.86
CA CYS A 54 5.78 7.78 -9.50
C CYS A 54 6.64 6.68 -10.13
N VAL A 55 6.45 6.43 -11.41
CA VAL A 55 7.10 5.30 -12.09
C VAL A 55 8.62 5.39 -11.98
N THR A 56 9.19 6.58 -12.17
CA THR A 56 10.66 6.74 -12.12
C THR A 56 11.21 6.46 -10.72
N GLY A 57 10.54 6.91 -9.68
CA GLY A 57 10.99 6.70 -8.32
C GLY A 57 10.65 5.31 -7.80
N ASP A 58 9.40 4.88 -8.00
CA ASP A 58 8.88 3.64 -7.40
C ASP A 58 9.45 2.39 -8.05
N ILE A 59 9.65 2.43 -9.36
CA ILE A 59 10.12 1.26 -10.12
C ILE A 59 11.61 1.37 -10.41
N PHE A 60 12.06 2.51 -10.89
CA PHE A 60 13.45 2.68 -11.35
C PHE A 60 14.35 3.34 -10.33
N HIS A 61 13.80 3.76 -9.20
CA HIS A 61 14.58 4.35 -8.10
C HIS A 61 15.39 5.56 -8.55
N SER A 62 14.74 6.46 -9.28
CA SER A 62 15.39 7.68 -9.78
C SER A 62 15.97 8.50 -8.63
N LEU A 63 17.15 9.07 -8.86
CA LEU A 63 17.76 9.97 -7.89
C LEU A 63 17.22 11.39 -7.97
N LYS A 64 16.34 11.67 -8.93
CA LYS A 64 15.73 12.99 -9.07
C LYS A 64 14.56 13.21 -8.13
N CYS A 65 14.09 12.16 -7.48
CA CYS A 65 13.03 12.26 -6.50
C CYS A 65 13.25 11.20 -5.43
N ASP A 66 12.55 11.35 -4.30
CA ASP A 66 12.64 10.40 -3.21
C ASP A 66 11.39 9.52 -3.10
N CYS A 67 10.60 9.42 -4.17
CA CYS A 67 9.34 8.69 -4.14
C CYS A 67 9.54 7.20 -3.79
N GLY A 68 10.55 6.58 -4.36
CA GLY A 68 10.85 5.18 -4.05
C GLY A 68 11.23 4.97 -2.60
N GLU A 69 12.03 5.87 -2.04
CA GLU A 69 12.39 5.82 -0.61
C GLU A 69 11.18 6.03 0.27
N GLN A 70 10.31 6.96 -0.09
CA GLN A 70 9.09 7.22 0.67
C GLN A 70 8.17 6.01 0.67
N LEU A 71 8.03 5.35 -0.46
CA LEU A 71 7.24 4.14 -0.56
C LEU A 71 7.81 3.04 0.33
N ASP A 72 9.12 2.82 0.26
CA ASP A 72 9.78 1.82 1.09
C ASP A 72 9.62 2.11 2.57
N LYS A 73 9.82 3.36 2.98
CA LYS A 73 9.67 3.75 4.39
C LYS A 73 8.23 3.60 4.86
N SER A 74 7.27 3.93 4.01
CA SER A 74 5.86 3.76 4.35
C SER A 74 5.53 2.31 4.63
N LEU A 75 5.99 1.41 3.76
CA LEU A 75 5.77 -0.02 3.95
C LEU A 75 6.47 -0.53 5.22
N ASP A 76 7.68 -0.06 5.48
CA ASP A 76 8.40 -0.44 6.71
C ASP A 76 7.62 -0.04 7.95
N ILE A 77 7.07 1.17 7.98
CA ILE A 77 6.29 1.65 9.12
C ILE A 77 5.05 0.78 9.32
N LEU A 78 4.36 0.44 8.24
CA LEU A 78 3.17 -0.39 8.33
C LEU A 78 3.49 -1.79 8.85
N VAL A 79 4.58 -2.36 8.37
CA VAL A 79 5.03 -3.69 8.82
C VAL A 79 5.43 -3.66 10.29
N GLU A 80 6.17 -2.63 10.71
CA GLU A 80 6.57 -2.48 12.12
C GLU A 80 5.38 -2.33 13.04
N ASN A 81 4.35 -1.61 12.61
CA ASN A 81 3.14 -1.45 13.39
C ASN A 81 2.28 -2.71 13.43
N GLY A 82 2.54 -3.66 12.56
CA GLY A 82 1.79 -4.91 12.51
C GLY A 82 0.45 -4.85 11.81
N ALA A 83 0.00 -3.66 11.44
CA ALA A 83 -1.26 -3.48 10.71
C ALA A 83 -1.27 -2.11 10.06
N GLY A 84 -1.79 -2.03 8.85
CA GLY A 84 -1.91 -0.76 8.17
C GLY A 84 -2.39 -0.90 6.74
N VAL A 85 -2.62 0.23 6.11
CA VAL A 85 -3.12 0.31 4.74
C VAL A 85 -2.26 1.30 3.97
N LEU A 86 -1.78 0.89 2.82
CA LEU A 86 -1.16 1.80 1.86
C LEU A 86 -2.10 1.95 0.68
N ILE A 87 -2.53 3.17 0.41
CA ILE A 87 -3.35 3.47 -0.76
C ILE A 87 -2.42 4.02 -1.83
N TYR A 88 -2.35 3.30 -2.94
CA TYR A 88 -1.47 3.66 -4.04
C TYR A 88 -2.31 4.27 -5.15
N LEU A 89 -2.19 5.58 -5.33
CA LEU A 89 -2.99 6.34 -6.29
C LEU A 89 -2.33 6.32 -7.66
N PRO A 90 -3.09 6.18 -8.73
CA PRO A 90 -2.54 6.24 -10.07
C PRO A 90 -2.03 7.63 -10.38
N GLN A 91 -1.03 7.71 -11.24
CA GLN A 91 -0.49 8.98 -11.71
C GLN A 91 -1.52 9.66 -12.61
N GLU A 92 -1.70 10.94 -12.39
CA GLU A 92 -2.61 11.73 -13.22
C GLU A 92 -2.03 12.05 -14.60
#